data_3076b844888f1811e6f8de225cd81761
#
_entry.id   3076b844888f1811e6f8de225cd81761
#
_cell.length_a   1.000
_cell.length_b   1.000
_cell.length_c   1.000
_cell.angle_alpha   90.00
_cell.angle_beta   90.00
_cell.angle_gamma   90.00
#
_symmetry.space_group_name_H-M   'P 1'
#
loop_
_entity.id
_entity.type
_entity.pdbx_description
1 polymer ?
#
loop_
_entity_poly.entity_id
_entity_poly.type
_entity_poly.pdbx_seq_one_letter_code
_entity_poly.pdbx_strand_id
1 'polypeptide(L)'
;MPERNVNENVLRRQLAECTRMMVMAQILDYSGHVSARLGPDRFLIPQRDASRAGITVDDILVVDLDGNVLAGNGPAPTETPIHSGVYRARPDINIVCHGHPPMSVLFTMVDRPMIAVRNYGYRFIGTPVHPDPTHIRTREQGDAVART
;
A
#
# COMPACT_ATOMS: atom_id res chain seq x y z
N MET A 1 4.95 -10.67 20.79
CA MET A 1 3.64 -9.98 20.90
C MET A 1 2.56 -11.03 20.81
N PRO A 2 1.45 -10.96 21.57
CA PRO A 2 0.36 -11.91 21.41
C PRO A 2 -0.17 -11.82 19.97
N GLU A 3 -0.42 -12.97 19.36
CA GLU A 3 -1.08 -13.05 18.05
C GLU A 3 -2.40 -12.29 18.12
N ARG A 4 -2.52 -11.21 17.38
CA ARG A 4 -3.82 -10.55 17.22
C ARG A 4 -4.70 -11.51 16.44
N ASN A 5 -5.74 -12.00 17.07
CA ASN A 5 -6.78 -12.76 16.39
C ASN A 5 -7.56 -11.79 15.47
N VAL A 6 -7.00 -11.53 14.29
CA VAL A 6 -7.58 -10.59 13.32
C VAL A 6 -8.69 -11.32 12.58
N ASN A 7 -9.93 -10.83 12.75
CA ASN A 7 -11.05 -11.34 11.98
C ASN A 7 -10.91 -10.89 10.52
N GLU A 8 -10.60 -11.82 9.63
CA GLU A 8 -10.37 -11.54 8.20
C GLU A 8 -11.56 -10.83 7.55
N ASN A 9 -12.80 -11.23 7.83
CA ASN A 9 -13.99 -10.62 7.23
C ASN A 9 -14.17 -9.16 7.67
N VAL A 10 -13.84 -8.86 8.91
CA VAL A 10 -13.85 -7.47 9.41
C VAL A 10 -12.78 -6.66 8.70
N LEU A 11 -11.58 -7.20 8.58
CA LEU A 11 -10.45 -6.51 7.95
C LEU A 11 -10.69 -6.28 6.44
N ARG A 12 -11.28 -7.24 5.72
CA ARG A 12 -11.69 -7.08 4.31
C ARG A 12 -12.66 -5.91 4.13
N ARG A 13 -13.68 -5.85 4.98
CA ARG A 13 -14.65 -4.75 4.95
C ARG A 13 -14.00 -3.41 5.23
N GLN A 14 -13.20 -3.32 6.29
CA GLN A 14 -12.48 -2.10 6.65
C GLN A 14 -11.51 -1.65 5.53
N LEU A 15 -10.84 -2.58 4.87
CA LEU A 15 -9.94 -2.28 3.76
C LEU A 15 -10.70 -1.73 2.54
N ALA A 16 -11.84 -2.32 2.20
CA ALA A 16 -12.69 -1.82 1.12
C ALA A 16 -13.26 -0.43 1.44
N GLU A 17 -13.74 -0.21 2.65
CA GLU A 17 -14.23 1.09 3.12
C GLU A 17 -13.11 2.15 3.09
N CYS A 18 -11.94 1.83 3.64
CA CYS A 18 -10.77 2.71 3.63
C CYS A 18 -10.37 3.09 2.20
N THR A 19 -10.31 2.12 1.28
CA THR A 19 -9.97 2.37 -0.12
C THR A 19 -10.93 3.38 -0.75
N ARG A 20 -12.25 3.21 -0.58
CA ARG A 20 -13.25 4.17 -1.08
C ARG A 20 -13.09 5.57 -0.46
N MET A 21 -12.85 5.64 0.86
CA MET A 21 -12.62 6.92 1.55
C MET A 21 -11.39 7.65 1.01
N MET A 22 -10.32 6.91 0.72
CA MET A 22 -9.08 7.49 0.16
C MET A 22 -9.28 7.98 -1.28
N VAL A 23 -10.12 7.32 -2.08
CA VAL A 23 -10.52 7.82 -3.41
C VAL A 23 -11.32 9.11 -3.27
N MET A 24 -12.30 9.16 -2.36
CA MET A 24 -13.08 10.37 -2.10
C MET A 24 -12.20 11.53 -1.63
N ALA A 25 -11.14 11.25 -0.89
CA ALA A 25 -10.16 12.23 -0.43
C ALA A 25 -9.10 12.58 -1.49
N GLN A 26 -9.18 12.03 -2.70
CA GLN A 26 -8.22 12.22 -3.80
C GLN A 26 -6.77 11.82 -3.42
N ILE A 27 -6.63 10.86 -2.52
CA ILE A 27 -5.32 10.28 -2.13
C ILE A 27 -4.99 9.09 -3.03
N LEU A 28 -6.00 8.30 -3.41
CA LEU A 28 -5.87 7.20 -4.37
C LEU A 28 -6.52 7.56 -5.69
N ASP A 29 -5.84 7.21 -6.76
CA ASP A 29 -6.36 7.17 -8.11
C ASP A 29 -6.77 5.72 -8.50
N TYR A 30 -6.96 5.47 -9.80
CA TYR A 30 -7.32 4.16 -10.32
C TYR A 30 -6.22 3.10 -10.11
N SER A 31 -4.95 3.51 -9.98
CA SER A 31 -3.80 2.61 -9.87
C SER A 31 -3.32 2.43 -8.43
N GLY A 32 -3.69 3.35 -7.53
CA GLY A 32 -3.30 3.26 -6.12
C GLY A 32 -3.98 2.10 -5.39
N HIS A 33 -3.35 1.61 -4.33
CA HIS A 33 -3.88 0.52 -3.51
C HIS A 33 -3.39 0.59 -2.06
N VAL A 34 -4.24 0.10 -1.16
CA VAL A 34 -3.95 -0.07 0.27
C VAL A 34 -3.93 -1.54 0.57
N SER A 35 -3.03 -1.99 1.41
CA SER A 35 -3.00 -3.35 1.94
C SER A 35 -3.05 -3.39 3.45
N ALA A 36 -3.51 -4.51 4.00
CA ALA A 36 -3.59 -4.74 5.44
C ALA A 36 -2.99 -6.11 5.79
N ARG A 37 -2.05 -6.14 6.74
CA ARG A 37 -1.45 -7.38 7.22
C ARG A 37 -2.51 -8.27 7.86
N LEU A 38 -2.62 -9.51 7.39
CA LEU A 38 -3.53 -10.52 7.94
C LEU A 38 -2.82 -11.49 8.90
N GLY A 39 -1.53 -11.70 8.69
CA GLY A 39 -0.68 -12.58 9.48
C GLY A 39 0.80 -12.27 9.30
N PRO A 40 1.69 -13.08 9.84
CA PRO A 40 3.13 -12.85 9.72
C PRO A 40 3.62 -12.99 8.28
N ASP A 41 2.95 -13.80 7.47
CA ASP A 41 3.36 -14.28 6.15
C ASP A 41 2.43 -13.83 5.01
N ARG A 42 1.33 -13.10 5.31
CA ARG A 42 0.31 -12.74 4.31
C ARG A 42 -0.42 -11.45 4.65
N PHE A 43 -1.04 -10.87 3.64
CA PHE A 43 -1.78 -9.61 3.74
C PHE A 43 -2.96 -9.58 2.77
N LEU A 44 -3.89 -8.68 3.03
CA LEU A 44 -5.03 -8.35 2.17
C LEU A 44 -4.66 -7.19 1.25
N ILE A 45 -5.08 -7.26 -0.03
CA ILE A 45 -4.88 -6.20 -1.02
C ILE A 45 -6.02 -6.23 -2.05
N PRO A 46 -6.49 -5.08 -2.57
CA PRO A 46 -7.41 -5.04 -3.70
C PRO A 46 -6.84 -5.76 -4.92
N GLN A 47 -7.68 -6.51 -5.62
CA GLN A 47 -7.31 -7.06 -6.93
C GLN A 47 -7.06 -5.92 -7.93
N ARG A 48 -6.17 -6.16 -8.93
CA ARG A 48 -5.68 -5.14 -9.86
C ARG A 48 -6.78 -4.40 -10.62
N ASP A 49 -7.74 -5.15 -11.14
CA ASP A 49 -8.72 -4.65 -12.09
C ASP A 49 -10.02 -4.14 -11.42
N ALA A 50 -10.09 -4.18 -10.07
CA ALA A 50 -11.22 -3.66 -9.32
C ALA A 50 -11.27 -2.12 -9.35
N SER A 51 -12.48 -1.59 -9.50
CA SER A 51 -12.70 -0.15 -9.31
C SER A 51 -12.41 0.26 -7.86
N ARG A 52 -11.47 1.18 -7.66
CA ARG A 52 -11.15 1.68 -6.31
C ARG A 52 -12.34 2.42 -5.67
N ALA A 53 -13.12 3.13 -6.48
CA ALA A 53 -14.31 3.85 -6.00
C ALA A 53 -15.50 2.92 -5.67
N GLY A 54 -15.61 1.80 -6.39
CA GLY A 54 -16.70 0.83 -6.22
C GLY A 54 -16.28 -0.47 -5.53
N ILE A 55 -15.09 -0.53 -4.94
CA ILE A 55 -14.52 -1.75 -4.37
C ILE A 55 -15.40 -2.36 -3.29
N THR A 56 -15.52 -3.68 -3.31
CA THR A 56 -16.26 -4.51 -2.35
C THR A 56 -15.33 -5.48 -1.62
N VAL A 57 -15.85 -6.25 -0.70
CA VAL A 57 -15.10 -7.29 0.01
C VAL A 57 -14.64 -8.43 -0.90
N ASP A 58 -15.40 -8.67 -1.99
CA ASP A 58 -15.12 -9.74 -2.96
C ASP A 58 -13.92 -9.39 -3.86
N ASP A 59 -13.57 -8.11 -3.94
CA ASP A 59 -12.42 -7.60 -4.70
C ASP A 59 -11.11 -7.65 -3.90
N ILE A 60 -11.14 -8.10 -2.65
CA ILE A 60 -9.96 -8.17 -1.81
C ILE A 60 -9.34 -9.57 -1.90
N LEU A 61 -8.05 -9.61 -2.22
CA LEU A 61 -7.25 -10.83 -2.28
C LEU A 61 -6.53 -11.08 -0.95
N VAL A 62 -6.22 -12.34 -0.68
CA VAL A 62 -5.16 -12.73 0.27
C VAL A 62 -3.92 -13.05 -0.55
N VAL A 63 -2.80 -12.43 -0.21
CA VAL A 63 -1.53 -12.57 -0.91
C VAL A 63 -0.43 -12.88 0.10
N ASP A 64 0.49 -13.79 -0.24
CA ASP A 64 1.68 -14.04 0.57
C ASP A 64 2.78 -12.98 0.36
N LEU A 65 3.86 -13.08 1.14
CA LEU A 65 4.98 -12.13 1.03
C LEU A 65 5.83 -12.32 -0.24
N ASP A 66 5.58 -13.36 -1.03
CA ASP A 66 6.22 -13.57 -2.32
C ASP A 66 5.36 -13.07 -3.49
N GLY A 67 4.13 -12.60 -3.20
CA GLY A 67 3.22 -12.03 -4.18
C GLY A 67 2.24 -13.03 -4.78
N ASN A 68 2.19 -14.27 -4.28
CA ASN A 68 1.26 -15.28 -4.74
C ASN A 68 -0.13 -15.04 -4.16
N VAL A 69 -1.16 -15.12 -5.01
CA VAL A 69 -2.55 -15.05 -4.57
C VAL A 69 -2.93 -16.37 -3.92
N LEU A 70 -3.25 -16.31 -2.62
CA LEU A 70 -3.68 -17.48 -1.81
C LEU A 70 -5.19 -17.66 -1.81
N ALA A 71 -5.95 -16.55 -1.90
CA ALA A 71 -7.42 -16.59 -1.93
C ALA A 71 -7.97 -15.30 -2.59
N GLY A 72 -9.19 -15.41 -3.14
CA GLY A 72 -9.87 -14.34 -3.87
C GLY A 72 -9.81 -14.56 -5.37
N ASN A 73 -10.47 -13.69 -6.13
CA ASN A 73 -10.58 -13.78 -7.59
C ASN A 73 -9.89 -12.59 -8.26
N GLY A 74 -9.08 -12.87 -9.27
CA GLY A 74 -8.40 -11.84 -10.07
C GLY A 74 -6.89 -11.76 -9.78
N PRO A 75 -6.17 -10.96 -10.57
CA PRO A 75 -4.74 -10.77 -10.42
C PRO A 75 -4.40 -9.78 -9.30
N ALA A 76 -3.31 -10.03 -8.59
CA ALA A 76 -2.73 -9.03 -7.70
C ALA A 76 -2.20 -7.82 -8.48
N PRO A 77 -2.13 -6.62 -7.87
CA PRO A 77 -1.48 -5.46 -8.47
C PRO A 77 -0.04 -5.76 -8.88
N THR A 78 0.39 -5.20 -10.01
CA THR A 78 1.77 -5.38 -10.49
C THR A 78 2.81 -4.88 -9.49
N GLU A 79 2.44 -3.91 -8.66
CA GLU A 79 3.29 -3.28 -7.64
C GLU A 79 3.11 -3.91 -6.24
N THR A 80 2.51 -5.10 -6.16
CA THR A 80 2.49 -5.93 -4.94
C THR A 80 3.85 -6.04 -4.25
N PRO A 81 5.00 -6.09 -4.97
CA PRO A 81 6.32 -6.11 -4.35
C PRO A 81 6.62 -4.93 -3.41
N ILE A 82 6.04 -3.76 -3.62
CA ILE A 82 6.16 -2.62 -2.68
C ILE A 82 5.63 -3.03 -1.30
N HIS A 83 4.42 -3.58 -1.26
CA HIS A 83 3.77 -4.01 -0.02
C HIS A 83 4.53 -5.16 0.66
N SER A 84 4.85 -6.18 -0.13
CA SER A 84 5.60 -7.35 0.35
C SER A 84 6.95 -6.96 0.92
N GLY A 85 7.68 -6.05 0.25
CA GLY A 85 8.99 -5.54 0.71
C GLY A 85 8.88 -4.85 2.06
N VAL A 86 7.92 -3.93 2.21
CA VAL A 86 7.68 -3.23 3.48
C VAL A 86 7.29 -4.22 4.58
N TYR A 87 6.39 -5.18 4.29
CA TYR A 87 5.98 -6.16 5.29
C TYR A 87 7.10 -7.10 5.71
N ARG A 88 8.04 -7.46 4.82
CA ARG A 88 9.24 -8.23 5.18
C ARG A 88 10.20 -7.42 6.05
N ALA A 89 10.46 -6.17 5.67
CA ALA A 89 11.41 -5.31 6.37
C ALA A 89 10.89 -4.81 7.72
N ARG A 90 9.56 -4.65 7.85
CA ARG A 90 8.91 -4.01 9.00
C ARG A 90 7.75 -4.86 9.53
N PRO A 91 8.03 -5.87 10.38
CA PRO A 91 6.97 -6.72 10.97
C PRO A 91 5.99 -5.95 11.87
N ASP A 92 6.35 -4.77 12.33
CA ASP A 92 5.54 -3.86 13.13
C ASP A 92 4.49 -3.10 12.30
N ILE A 93 4.68 -2.98 10.98
CA ILE A 93 3.75 -2.30 10.08
C ILE A 93 2.57 -3.20 9.75
N ASN A 94 1.35 -2.66 9.91
CA ASN A 94 0.11 -3.39 9.65
C ASN A 94 -0.62 -2.91 8.40
N ILE A 95 -0.36 -1.69 7.92
CA ILE A 95 -1.00 -1.09 6.74
C ILE A 95 0.09 -0.50 5.86
N VAL A 96 -0.01 -0.75 4.55
CA VAL A 96 0.81 -0.09 3.53
C VAL A 96 -0.12 0.56 2.52
N CYS A 97 0.15 1.80 2.17
CA CYS A 97 -0.57 2.53 1.14
C CYS A 97 0.40 2.96 0.04
N HIS A 98 0.10 2.59 -1.19
CA HIS A 98 0.74 3.09 -2.39
C HIS A 98 -0.25 3.96 -3.16
N GLY A 99 0.15 5.15 -3.54
CA GLY A 99 -0.70 6.08 -4.28
C GLY A 99 0.09 7.24 -4.87
N HIS A 100 -0.57 8.00 -5.74
CA HIS A 100 0.03 9.10 -6.49
C HIS A 100 -0.71 10.43 -6.22
N PRO A 101 -0.78 10.94 -4.97
CA PRO A 101 -1.42 12.22 -4.71
C PRO A 101 -0.74 13.32 -5.55
N PRO A 102 -1.49 14.10 -6.35
CA PRO A 102 -0.89 15.01 -7.33
C PRO A 102 0.11 16.00 -6.74
N MET A 103 -0.16 16.51 -5.54
CA MET A 103 0.76 17.43 -4.86
C MET A 103 2.06 16.74 -4.41
N SER A 104 1.99 15.46 -3.98
CA SER A 104 3.19 14.70 -3.61
C SER A 104 4.03 14.39 -4.85
N VAL A 105 3.39 13.99 -5.96
CA VAL A 105 4.07 13.73 -7.24
C VAL A 105 4.80 14.97 -7.72
N LEU A 106 4.21 16.15 -7.57
CA LEU A 106 4.85 17.40 -7.96
C LEU A 106 6.21 17.61 -7.26
N PHE A 107 6.33 17.29 -5.97
CA PHE A 107 7.59 17.41 -5.23
C PHE A 107 8.66 16.41 -5.70
N THR A 108 8.27 15.28 -6.30
CA THR A 108 9.25 14.35 -6.89
C THR A 108 9.80 14.84 -8.23
N MET A 109 9.14 15.79 -8.89
CA MET A 109 9.57 16.39 -10.16
C MET A 109 10.51 17.58 -9.97
N VAL A 110 10.59 18.12 -8.77
CA VAL A 110 11.46 19.25 -8.41
C VAL A 110 12.37 18.79 -7.26
N ASP A 111 13.66 19.07 -7.39
CA ASP A 111 14.63 18.70 -6.34
C ASP A 111 14.49 19.65 -5.13
N ARG A 112 13.39 19.49 -4.41
CA ARG A 112 13.04 20.27 -3.23
C ARG A 112 12.47 19.35 -2.15
N PRO A 113 12.93 19.48 -0.90
CA PRO A 113 12.36 18.77 0.22
C PRO A 113 10.93 19.23 0.52
N MET A 114 10.09 18.34 1.02
CA MET A 114 8.81 18.73 1.61
C MET A 114 9.08 19.52 2.90
N ILE A 115 8.53 20.74 2.97
CA ILE A 115 8.64 21.60 4.13
C ILE A 115 7.34 21.55 4.93
N ALA A 116 7.45 21.32 6.23
CA ALA A 116 6.30 21.31 7.12
C ALA A 116 5.81 22.75 7.36
N VAL A 117 4.69 23.11 6.72
CA VAL A 117 4.03 24.42 6.89
C VAL A 117 2.81 24.37 7.81
N ARG A 118 2.38 23.20 8.19
CA ARG A 118 1.25 22.95 9.10
C ARG A 118 1.61 21.89 10.13
N ASN A 119 0.85 21.87 11.22
CA ASN A 119 1.03 20.95 12.35
C ASN A 119 1.22 19.48 11.92
N TYR A 120 0.43 18.99 10.98
CA TYR A 120 0.55 17.60 10.51
C TYR A 120 1.78 17.36 9.62
N GLY A 121 2.33 18.40 9.01
CA GLY A 121 3.47 18.30 8.09
C GLY A 121 4.76 17.82 8.77
N TYR A 122 4.89 17.98 10.09
CA TYR A 122 6.10 17.56 10.80
C TYR A 122 6.40 16.06 10.66
N ARG A 123 5.36 15.23 10.43
CA ARG A 123 5.50 13.78 10.24
C ARG A 123 6.19 13.39 8.94
N PHE A 124 6.27 14.34 8.01
CA PHE A 124 6.88 14.13 6.69
C PHE A 124 8.26 14.77 6.57
N ILE A 125 8.77 15.40 7.64
CA ILE A 125 10.13 15.92 7.66
C ILE A 125 11.10 14.76 7.56
N GLY A 126 12.02 14.83 6.59
CA GLY A 126 13.00 13.77 6.36
C GLY A 126 12.43 12.53 5.68
N THR A 127 11.23 12.62 5.07
CA THR A 127 10.74 11.53 4.22
C THR A 127 11.76 11.20 3.15
N PRO A 128 12.25 9.95 3.09
CA PRO A 128 13.24 9.57 2.10
C PRO A 128 12.65 9.53 0.70
N VAL A 129 13.49 9.72 -0.30
CA VAL A 129 13.13 9.58 -1.72
C VAL A 129 13.89 8.40 -2.29
N HIS A 130 13.16 7.42 -2.80
CA HIS A 130 13.79 6.29 -3.49
C HIS A 130 14.39 6.79 -4.82
N PRO A 131 15.68 6.55 -5.08
CA PRO A 131 16.37 7.18 -6.22
C PRO A 131 16.00 6.57 -7.58
N ASP A 132 15.47 5.34 -7.61
CA ASP A 132 15.10 4.64 -8.84
C ASP A 132 13.62 4.92 -9.17
N PRO A 133 13.30 5.66 -10.25
CA PRO A 133 11.93 6.00 -10.63
C PRO A 133 11.24 4.87 -11.43
N THR A 134 11.88 3.73 -11.62
CA THR A 134 11.31 2.64 -12.41
C THR A 134 10.11 2.00 -11.73
N HIS A 135 9.23 1.43 -12.53
CA HIS A 135 8.06 0.72 -12.04
C HIS A 135 8.46 -0.51 -11.23
N ILE A 136 8.01 -0.60 -9.98
CA ILE A 136 8.38 -1.67 -9.04
C ILE A 136 7.58 -2.93 -9.36
N ARG A 137 8.23 -3.95 -9.92
CA ARG A 137 7.59 -5.20 -10.34
C ARG A 137 8.26 -6.46 -9.80
N THR A 138 9.46 -6.32 -9.26
CA THR A 138 10.22 -7.47 -8.74
C THR A 138 10.40 -7.38 -7.23
N ARG A 139 10.70 -8.53 -6.64
CA ARG A 139 11.02 -8.62 -5.22
C ARG A 139 12.19 -7.71 -4.83
N GLU A 140 13.26 -7.73 -5.64
CA GLU A 140 14.47 -6.95 -5.39
C GLU A 140 14.18 -5.45 -5.36
N GLN A 141 13.35 -4.98 -6.30
CA GLN A 141 12.90 -3.60 -6.36
C GLN A 141 12.05 -3.23 -5.13
N GLY A 142 11.08 -4.08 -4.75
CA GLY A 142 10.27 -3.88 -3.56
C GLY A 142 11.10 -3.84 -2.27
N ASP A 143 12.06 -4.74 -2.14
CA ASP A 143 12.99 -4.76 -1.00
C ASP A 143 13.92 -3.53 -1.01
N ALA A 144 14.29 -2.99 -2.17
CA ALA A 144 15.08 -1.77 -2.27
C ALA A 144 14.29 -0.56 -1.77
N VAL A 145 13.02 -0.40 -2.20
CA VAL A 145 12.11 0.64 -1.70
C VAL A 145 11.94 0.54 -0.18
N ALA A 146 11.77 -0.67 0.34
CA ALA A 146 11.56 -0.87 1.78
C ALA A 146 12.79 -0.56 2.64
N ARG A 147 13.99 -0.48 2.04
CA ARG A 147 15.24 -0.06 2.70
C ARG A 147 15.51 1.44 2.64
N THR A 148 14.82 2.15 1.76
CA THR A 148 14.89 3.62 1.65
C THR A 148 14.23 4.30 2.85
#